data_413ff885bc859bcb2a44eedd5b015209
#
_entry.id   413ff885bc859bcb2a44eedd5b015209
#
_cell.length_a   1.000
_cell.length_b   1.000
_cell.length_c   1.000
_cell.angle_alpha   90.00
_cell.angle_beta   90.00
_cell.angle_gamma   90.00
#
_symmetry.space_group_name_H-M   'P 1'
#
loop_
_entity.id
_entity.type
_entity.pdbx_description
1 polymer ?
#
loop_
_entity_poly.entity_id
_entity_poly.type
_entity_poly.pdbx_seq_one_letter_code
_entity_poly.pdbx_strand_id
1 'polypeptide(L)'
;MTKKVKIERKPMKVKRTRKISEEQREALRERMKNMRKKRKPAEYKNVNERVLVLPDDDTYSFKNVKGWIKHNKEMVAALSKQGKGRHVGEKEQRRAEMQAASCKAYIRYCEHYLKTGDWIGIFSGQDEEHKVVPRCVAMAYYPDCTPKRSVGVFYPDIGVVWSKGMDETEFGSL
;
A
#
# COMPACT_ATOMS: atom_id res chain seq x y z
N MET A 1 12.94 33.61 48.70
CA MET A 1 12.15 34.51 47.80
C MET A 1 12.52 34.20 46.35
N THR A 2 11.67 33.47 45.64
CA THR A 2 11.89 33.08 44.24
C THR A 2 11.35 34.16 43.30
N LYS A 3 12.23 34.82 42.53
CA LYS A 3 11.85 35.83 41.54
C LYS A 3 11.12 35.14 40.38
N LYS A 4 9.82 35.41 40.18
CA LYS A 4 9.04 35.00 38.99
C LYS A 4 9.52 35.79 37.77
N VAL A 5 10.21 35.13 36.84
CA VAL A 5 10.59 35.73 35.55
C VAL A 5 9.34 35.82 34.69
N LYS A 6 8.86 37.03 34.38
CA LYS A 6 7.81 37.29 33.39
C LYS A 6 8.40 37.12 32.00
N ILE A 7 8.03 36.05 31.32
CA ILE A 7 8.37 35.86 29.90
C ILE A 7 7.34 36.61 29.05
N GLU A 8 7.74 37.77 28.55
CA GLU A 8 6.94 38.51 27.57
C GLU A 8 7.01 37.80 26.22
N ARG A 9 5.89 37.16 25.82
CA ARG A 9 5.79 36.56 24.50
C ARG A 9 5.50 37.66 23.46
N LYS A 10 6.43 37.86 22.52
CA LYS A 10 6.22 38.76 21.38
C LYS A 10 4.99 38.33 20.62
N PRO A 11 4.05 39.23 20.22
CA PRO A 11 2.86 38.90 19.49
C PRO A 11 3.25 38.30 18.13
N MET A 12 2.66 37.12 17.80
CA MET A 12 2.90 36.49 16.50
C MET A 12 2.33 37.39 15.40
N LYS A 13 3.18 37.73 14.43
CA LYS A 13 2.74 38.47 13.24
C LYS A 13 1.75 37.61 12.45
N VAL A 14 0.47 37.96 12.47
CA VAL A 14 -0.58 37.34 11.67
C VAL A 14 -0.25 37.60 10.20
N LYS A 15 0.04 36.54 9.43
CA LYS A 15 0.20 36.64 7.96
C LYS A 15 -1.09 37.12 7.35
N ARG A 16 -1.14 38.36 6.84
CA ARG A 16 -2.29 38.87 6.10
C ARG A 16 -2.47 38.03 4.83
N THR A 17 -3.53 37.24 4.76
CA THR A 17 -3.96 36.57 3.54
C THR A 17 -4.44 37.62 2.54
N ARG A 18 -3.79 37.69 1.36
CA ARG A 18 -4.24 38.56 0.28
C ARG A 18 -5.67 38.17 -0.11
N LYS A 19 -6.60 39.10 -0.04
CA LYS A 19 -7.94 38.91 -0.61
C LYS A 19 -7.79 38.94 -2.13
N ILE A 20 -7.99 37.81 -2.78
CA ILE A 20 -7.96 37.66 -4.24
C ILE A 20 -9.35 38.01 -4.74
N SER A 21 -9.47 38.89 -5.75
CA SER A 21 -10.76 39.23 -6.38
C SER A 21 -11.40 38.01 -7.08
N GLU A 22 -12.70 38.05 -7.32
CA GLU A 22 -13.40 36.93 -8.00
C GLU A 22 -12.85 36.71 -9.42
N GLU A 23 -12.61 37.78 -10.17
CA GLU A 23 -11.99 37.72 -11.50
C GLU A 23 -10.61 37.02 -11.48
N GLN A 24 -9.79 37.33 -10.48
CA GLN A 24 -8.49 36.68 -10.29
C GLN A 24 -8.66 35.18 -9.92
N ARG A 25 -9.70 34.81 -9.20
CA ARG A 25 -10.00 33.41 -8.88
C ARG A 25 -10.44 32.64 -10.12
N GLU A 26 -11.25 33.25 -10.98
CA GLU A 26 -11.69 32.64 -12.23
C GLU A 26 -10.51 32.48 -13.20
N ALA A 27 -9.69 33.48 -13.38
CA ALA A 27 -8.49 33.41 -14.20
C ALA A 27 -7.53 32.32 -13.71
N LEU A 28 -7.36 32.15 -12.38
CA LEU A 28 -6.57 31.08 -11.79
C LEU A 28 -7.21 29.71 -12.05
N ARG A 29 -8.55 29.58 -11.96
CA ARG A 29 -9.25 28.33 -12.26
C ARG A 29 -9.08 27.93 -13.73
N GLU A 30 -9.24 28.87 -14.64
CA GLU A 30 -9.02 28.62 -16.08
C GLU A 30 -7.57 28.25 -16.38
N ARG A 31 -6.62 28.95 -15.80
CA ARG A 31 -5.19 28.62 -15.93
C ARG A 31 -4.89 27.21 -15.43
N MET A 32 -5.43 26.82 -14.28
CA MET A 32 -5.28 25.49 -13.73
C MET A 32 -5.96 24.42 -14.61
N LYS A 33 -7.14 24.72 -15.15
CA LYS A 33 -7.86 23.83 -16.09
C LYS A 33 -7.05 23.59 -17.37
N ASN A 34 -6.46 24.66 -17.92
CA ASN A 34 -5.63 24.57 -19.11
C ASN A 34 -4.29 23.86 -18.86
N MET A 35 -3.69 24.05 -17.68
CA MET A 35 -2.50 23.30 -17.25
C MET A 35 -2.79 21.80 -17.10
N ARG A 36 -3.98 21.43 -16.57
CA ARG A 36 -4.39 20.01 -16.47
C ARG A 36 -4.58 19.36 -17.83
N LYS A 37 -5.16 20.08 -18.81
CA LYS A 37 -5.33 19.58 -20.20
C LYS A 37 -3.99 19.35 -20.90
N LYS A 38 -2.96 20.16 -20.60
CA LYS A 38 -1.62 20.02 -21.19
C LYS A 38 -0.75 18.96 -20.55
N ARG A 39 -1.14 18.41 -19.40
CA ARG A 39 -0.40 17.31 -18.78
C ARG A 39 -0.61 16.03 -19.57
N LYS A 40 0.49 15.49 -20.12
CA LYS A 40 0.47 14.13 -20.65
C LYS A 40 0.04 13.15 -19.56
N PRO A 41 -0.66 12.05 -19.89
CA PRO A 41 -0.92 10.98 -18.94
C PRO A 41 0.39 10.59 -18.25
N ALA A 42 0.35 10.42 -16.95
CA ALA A 42 1.54 9.98 -16.22
C ALA A 42 1.92 8.58 -16.73
N GLU A 43 3.11 8.47 -17.30
CA GLU A 43 3.69 7.16 -17.57
C GLU A 43 4.04 6.52 -16.22
N TYR A 44 3.43 5.40 -15.93
CA TYR A 44 3.68 4.66 -14.69
C TYR A 44 4.95 3.80 -14.83
N LYS A 45 6.11 4.46 -14.91
CA LYS A 45 7.41 3.81 -15.14
C LYS A 45 7.81 2.75 -14.09
N ASN A 46 7.21 2.80 -12.90
CA ASN A 46 7.54 1.93 -11.78
C ASN A 46 6.43 0.91 -11.47
N VAL A 47 5.53 0.66 -12.39
CA VAL A 47 4.46 -0.32 -12.24
C VAL A 47 4.70 -1.46 -13.21
N ASN A 48 4.53 -2.68 -12.74
CA ASN A 48 4.68 -3.88 -13.56
C ASN A 48 3.59 -3.91 -14.65
N GLU A 49 3.97 -4.29 -15.86
CA GLU A 49 3.05 -4.36 -17.01
C GLU A 49 1.89 -5.32 -16.76
N ARG A 50 2.12 -6.43 -16.03
CA ARG A 50 1.06 -7.39 -15.66
C ARG A 50 -0.07 -6.73 -14.88
N VAL A 51 0.25 -5.76 -14.01
CA VAL A 51 -0.75 -5.03 -13.21
C VAL A 51 -1.47 -3.99 -14.05
N LEU A 52 -0.80 -3.39 -15.04
CA LEU A 52 -1.40 -2.39 -15.93
C LEU A 52 -2.37 -3.01 -16.95
N VAL A 53 -2.18 -4.28 -17.32
CA VAL A 53 -3.05 -5.02 -18.27
C VAL A 53 -4.37 -5.45 -17.62
N LEU A 54 -4.43 -5.54 -16.27
CA LEU A 54 -5.64 -5.96 -15.58
C LEU A 54 -6.77 -4.94 -15.79
N PRO A 55 -8.00 -5.41 -16.06
CA PRO A 55 -9.16 -4.54 -16.18
C PRO A 55 -9.48 -3.84 -14.87
N ASP A 56 -10.11 -2.67 -14.93
CA ASP A 56 -10.45 -1.85 -13.75
C ASP A 56 -11.36 -2.58 -12.73
N ASP A 57 -12.12 -3.57 -13.19
CA ASP A 57 -13.04 -4.39 -12.37
C ASP A 57 -12.33 -5.52 -11.63
N ASP A 58 -11.09 -5.81 -11.97
CA ASP A 58 -10.28 -6.81 -11.26
C ASP A 58 -9.92 -6.33 -9.86
N THR A 59 -10.02 -7.24 -8.88
CA THR A 59 -9.66 -6.95 -7.48
C THR A 59 -8.25 -6.40 -7.35
N TYR A 60 -7.30 -6.93 -8.12
CA TYR A 60 -5.88 -6.54 -8.09
C TYR A 60 -5.52 -5.50 -9.16
N SER A 61 -6.51 -4.82 -9.76
CA SER A 61 -6.24 -3.76 -10.72
C SER A 61 -5.40 -2.64 -10.12
N PHE A 62 -4.63 -1.97 -10.95
CA PHE A 62 -3.84 -0.80 -10.57
C PHE A 62 -4.67 0.27 -9.82
N LYS A 63 -5.90 0.49 -10.25
CA LYS A 63 -6.84 1.45 -9.68
C LYS A 63 -7.23 1.07 -8.26
N ASN A 64 -7.63 -0.19 -8.06
CA ASN A 64 -8.05 -0.70 -6.76
C ASN A 64 -6.90 -0.70 -5.76
N VAL A 65 -5.74 -1.21 -6.14
CA VAL A 65 -4.55 -1.24 -5.27
C VAL A 65 -4.09 0.18 -4.89
N LYS A 66 -4.17 1.14 -5.80
CA LYS A 66 -3.95 2.56 -5.47
C LYS A 66 -4.99 3.10 -4.49
N GLY A 67 -6.24 2.68 -4.62
CA GLY A 67 -7.30 2.99 -3.66
C GLY A 67 -6.95 2.49 -2.26
N TRP A 68 -6.52 1.24 -2.15
CA TRP A 68 -6.10 0.63 -0.88
C TRP A 68 -4.92 1.37 -0.23
N ILE A 69 -3.92 1.73 -1.03
CA ILE A 69 -2.79 2.54 -0.54
C ILE A 69 -3.27 3.89 0.01
N LYS A 70 -4.18 4.55 -0.69
CA LYS A 70 -4.73 5.85 -0.26
C LYS A 70 -5.50 5.70 1.04
N HIS A 71 -6.42 4.73 1.12
CA HIS A 71 -7.21 4.42 2.31
C HIS A 71 -6.30 4.16 3.52
N ASN A 72 -5.32 3.27 3.38
CA ASN A 72 -4.40 2.96 4.47
C ASN A 72 -3.51 4.14 4.89
N LYS A 73 -3.14 5.04 3.97
CA LYS A 73 -2.44 6.30 4.32
C LYS A 73 -3.33 7.23 5.13
N GLU A 74 -4.60 7.32 4.82
CA GLU A 74 -5.59 8.09 5.59
C GLU A 74 -5.79 7.49 7.00
N MET A 75 -5.88 6.16 7.10
CA MET A 75 -5.94 5.43 8.38
C MET A 75 -4.69 5.67 9.24
N VAL A 76 -3.49 5.60 8.68
CA VAL A 76 -2.24 5.93 9.39
C VAL A 76 -2.27 7.36 9.93
N ALA A 77 -2.75 8.31 9.13
CA ALA A 77 -2.85 9.71 9.54
C ALA A 77 -3.86 9.90 10.69
N ALA A 78 -5.02 9.22 10.63
CA ALA A 78 -6.05 9.24 11.67
C ALA A 78 -5.54 8.64 12.98
N LEU A 79 -4.96 7.43 12.92
CA LEU A 79 -4.40 6.73 14.08
C LEU A 79 -3.25 7.52 14.73
N SER A 80 -2.39 8.15 13.92
CA SER A 80 -1.30 8.99 14.43
C SER A 80 -1.82 10.26 15.15
N LYS A 81 -2.97 10.81 14.74
CA LYS A 81 -3.62 11.92 15.44
C LYS A 81 -4.26 11.44 16.74
N GLN A 82 -4.93 10.29 16.70
CA GLN A 82 -5.56 9.67 17.86
C GLN A 82 -4.52 9.36 18.95
N GLY A 83 -3.41 8.72 18.61
CA GLY A 83 -2.35 8.40 19.57
C GLY A 83 -1.65 9.61 20.19
N LYS A 84 -1.73 10.79 19.58
CA LYS A 84 -1.15 12.05 20.10
C LYS A 84 -2.12 12.91 20.92
N GLY A 85 -3.33 12.46 21.15
CA GLY A 85 -4.33 13.18 21.95
C GLY A 85 -3.88 13.39 23.39
N ARG A 86 -4.16 14.59 23.96
CA ARG A 86 -3.73 14.97 25.33
C ARG A 86 -4.34 14.08 26.44
N HIS A 87 -5.41 13.36 26.15
CA HIS A 87 -6.16 12.55 27.12
C HIS A 87 -6.18 11.05 26.77
N VAL A 88 -5.32 10.63 25.85
CA VAL A 88 -5.24 9.22 25.41
C VAL A 88 -4.40 8.45 26.42
N GLY A 89 -4.95 7.35 26.94
CA GLY A 89 -4.24 6.45 27.84
C GLY A 89 -3.11 5.72 27.11
N GLU A 90 -2.07 5.32 27.85
CA GLU A 90 -0.90 4.63 27.29
C GLU A 90 -1.27 3.37 26.49
N LYS A 91 -2.28 2.61 26.96
CA LYS A 91 -2.78 1.41 26.26
C LYS A 91 -3.41 1.74 24.90
N GLU A 92 -4.17 2.82 24.84
CA GLU A 92 -4.81 3.27 23.59
C GLU A 92 -3.78 3.82 22.60
N GLN A 93 -2.79 4.55 23.11
CA GLN A 93 -1.67 5.01 22.30
C GLN A 93 -0.94 3.83 21.66
N ARG A 94 -0.57 2.81 22.46
CA ARG A 94 0.11 1.60 21.94
C ARG A 94 -0.74 0.87 20.91
N ARG A 95 -2.07 0.75 21.13
CA ARG A 95 -2.97 0.15 20.14
C ARG A 95 -2.97 0.93 18.82
N ALA A 96 -3.10 2.26 18.89
CA ALA A 96 -3.07 3.11 17.70
C ALA A 96 -1.72 3.02 16.96
N GLU A 97 -0.61 2.94 17.68
CA GLU A 97 0.71 2.76 17.09
C GLU A 97 0.86 1.39 16.41
N MET A 98 0.38 0.31 17.03
CA MET A 98 0.38 -1.04 16.43
C MET A 98 -0.49 -1.10 15.17
N GLN A 99 -1.69 -0.53 15.20
CA GLN A 99 -2.56 -0.48 14.03
C GLN A 99 -1.94 0.38 12.91
N ALA A 100 -1.36 1.52 13.25
CA ALA A 100 -0.64 2.33 12.27
C ALA A 100 0.57 1.61 11.67
N ALA A 101 1.26 0.77 12.44
CA ALA A 101 2.36 -0.07 11.95
C ALA A 101 1.85 -1.15 10.97
N SER A 102 0.71 -1.80 11.28
CA SER A 102 0.06 -2.76 10.39
C SER A 102 -0.34 -2.12 9.06
N CYS A 103 -1.03 -0.96 9.09
CA CYS A 103 -1.38 -0.23 7.87
C CYS A 103 -0.14 0.16 7.05
N LYS A 104 0.96 0.56 7.70
CA LYS A 104 2.23 0.85 7.00
C LYS A 104 2.84 -0.40 6.36
N ALA A 105 2.73 -1.57 7.01
CA ALA A 105 3.19 -2.84 6.44
C ALA A 105 2.35 -3.20 5.21
N TYR A 106 1.03 -3.07 5.30
CA TYR A 106 0.13 -3.30 4.19
C TYR A 106 0.40 -2.40 2.98
N ILE A 107 0.66 -1.11 3.22
CA ILE A 107 1.07 -0.19 2.14
C ILE A 107 2.32 -0.71 1.42
N ARG A 108 3.31 -1.24 2.17
CA ARG A 108 4.53 -1.83 1.56
C ARG A 108 4.22 -3.05 0.70
N TYR A 109 3.26 -3.91 1.11
CA TYR A 109 2.83 -5.04 0.30
C TYR A 109 2.16 -4.58 -1.01
N CYS A 110 1.28 -3.58 -0.94
CA CYS A 110 0.68 -2.98 -2.13
C CYS A 110 1.73 -2.35 -3.06
N GLU A 111 2.69 -1.61 -2.51
CA GLU A 111 3.76 -0.99 -3.30
C GLU A 111 4.70 -2.04 -3.91
N HIS A 112 4.96 -3.14 -3.21
CA HIS A 112 5.72 -4.28 -3.74
C HIS A 112 4.96 -4.93 -4.90
N TYR A 113 3.67 -5.21 -4.72
CA TYR A 113 2.83 -5.77 -5.77
C TYR A 113 2.82 -4.90 -7.04
N LEU A 114 2.66 -3.59 -6.89
CA LEU A 114 2.68 -2.68 -8.04
C LEU A 114 4.01 -2.73 -8.81
N LYS A 115 5.13 -3.00 -8.13
CA LYS A 115 6.46 -3.09 -8.76
C LYS A 115 6.74 -4.45 -9.41
N THR A 116 6.36 -5.54 -8.74
CA THR A 116 6.74 -6.91 -9.14
C THR A 116 5.61 -7.64 -9.87
N GLY A 117 4.36 -7.28 -9.62
CA GLY A 117 3.18 -8.03 -10.05
C GLY A 117 2.84 -9.20 -9.12
N ASP A 118 3.64 -9.47 -8.09
CA ASP A 118 3.45 -10.60 -7.19
C ASP A 118 3.01 -10.13 -5.79
N TRP A 119 1.91 -10.70 -5.29
CA TRP A 119 1.37 -10.38 -3.97
C TRP A 119 2.03 -11.25 -2.90
N ILE A 120 2.63 -10.62 -1.90
CA ILE A 120 3.35 -11.31 -0.81
C ILE A 120 2.60 -11.29 0.54
N GLY A 121 1.51 -10.53 0.65
CA GLY A 121 0.72 -10.44 1.87
C GLY A 121 -0.21 -11.64 2.05
N ILE A 122 -0.56 -11.94 3.31
CA ILE A 122 -1.52 -13.00 3.65
C ILE A 122 -2.95 -12.56 3.34
N PHE A 123 -3.21 -11.27 3.42
CA PHE A 123 -4.51 -10.67 3.16
C PHE A 123 -4.40 -9.59 2.09
N SER A 124 -5.50 -9.36 1.39
CA SER A 124 -5.65 -8.32 0.36
C SER A 124 -7.03 -7.69 0.42
N GLY A 125 -7.23 -6.59 -0.29
CA GLY A 125 -8.47 -5.82 -0.27
C GLY A 125 -8.32 -4.52 0.49
N GLN A 126 -9.36 -3.68 0.46
CA GLN A 126 -9.31 -2.36 1.10
C GLN A 126 -9.17 -2.47 2.62
N ASP A 127 -9.89 -3.40 3.22
CA ASP A 127 -9.95 -3.66 4.65
C ASP A 127 -9.36 -5.05 5.00
N GLU A 128 -8.45 -5.55 4.14
CA GLU A 128 -7.81 -6.87 4.28
C GLU A 128 -8.83 -8.04 4.33
N GLU A 129 -9.96 -7.89 3.62
CA GLU A 129 -11.09 -8.82 3.64
C GLU A 129 -10.83 -10.14 2.89
N HIS A 130 -9.86 -10.17 1.98
CA HIS A 130 -9.55 -11.35 1.17
C HIS A 130 -8.32 -12.08 1.69
N LYS A 131 -8.49 -13.32 2.10
CA LYS A 131 -7.36 -14.19 2.46
C LYS A 131 -6.66 -14.68 1.20
N VAL A 132 -5.39 -14.36 1.07
CA VAL A 132 -4.54 -14.85 -0.03
C VAL A 132 -3.91 -16.17 0.39
N VAL A 133 -4.13 -17.22 -0.39
CA VAL A 133 -3.42 -18.49 -0.22
C VAL A 133 -2.11 -18.37 -1.00
N PRO A 134 -0.95 -18.29 -0.33
CA PRO A 134 0.32 -18.19 -1.02
C PRO A 134 0.54 -19.49 -1.83
N ARG A 135 0.62 -19.37 -3.15
CA ARG A 135 1.14 -20.45 -3.98
C ARG A 135 2.65 -20.38 -3.89
N CYS A 136 3.26 -21.38 -3.29
CA CYS A 136 4.72 -21.50 -3.21
C CYS A 136 5.25 -21.99 -4.58
N VAL A 137 5.04 -21.19 -5.62
CA VAL A 137 5.39 -21.58 -7.00
C VAL A 137 6.87 -21.31 -7.29
N ALA A 138 7.46 -20.27 -6.70
CA ALA A 138 8.78 -19.79 -7.08
C ALA A 138 9.95 -20.69 -6.63
N MET A 139 9.74 -21.54 -5.62
CA MET A 139 10.82 -22.38 -5.06
C MET A 139 10.73 -23.85 -5.48
N ALA A 140 9.66 -24.22 -6.17
CA ALA A 140 9.37 -25.62 -6.47
C ALA A 140 10.06 -26.15 -7.73
N TYR A 141 10.55 -25.27 -8.62
CA TYR A 141 11.08 -25.65 -9.93
C TYR A 141 12.43 -24.99 -10.23
N TYR A 142 13.25 -25.68 -10.99
CA TYR A 142 14.44 -25.13 -11.63
C TYR A 142 14.05 -24.35 -12.90
N PRO A 143 14.98 -23.55 -13.50
CA PRO A 143 14.69 -22.83 -14.74
C PRO A 143 14.34 -23.73 -15.94
N ASP A 144 14.71 -25.00 -15.89
CA ASP A 144 14.41 -26.06 -16.86
C ASP A 144 13.05 -26.74 -16.58
N CYS A 145 12.25 -26.18 -15.69
CA CYS A 145 10.95 -26.70 -15.24
C CYS A 145 11.02 -28.04 -14.48
N THR A 146 12.19 -28.51 -14.08
CA THR A 146 12.28 -29.70 -13.23
C THR A 146 11.88 -29.37 -11.78
N PRO A 147 11.09 -30.22 -11.09
CA PRO A 147 10.66 -29.96 -9.72
C PRO A 147 11.81 -30.01 -8.73
N LYS A 148 11.91 -29.04 -7.84
CA LYS A 148 12.84 -29.02 -6.69
C LYS A 148 12.31 -29.77 -5.49
N ARG A 149 11.13 -30.38 -5.60
CA ARG A 149 10.48 -31.07 -4.50
C ARG A 149 11.14 -32.41 -4.23
N SER A 150 11.24 -32.78 -2.97
CA SER A 150 11.86 -34.05 -2.57
C SER A 150 10.79 -35.11 -2.40
N VAL A 151 10.99 -36.27 -2.98
CA VAL A 151 10.12 -37.44 -2.83
C VAL A 151 10.03 -37.83 -1.35
N GLY A 152 8.81 -38.13 -0.87
CA GLY A 152 8.55 -38.48 0.54
C GLY A 152 8.32 -37.31 1.48
N VAL A 153 8.38 -36.07 1.00
CA VAL A 153 8.09 -34.87 1.81
C VAL A 153 6.65 -34.44 1.59
N PHE A 154 5.94 -34.12 2.69
CA PHE A 154 4.61 -33.54 2.62
C PHE A 154 4.68 -32.05 2.29
N TYR A 155 3.96 -31.62 1.27
CA TYR A 155 3.86 -30.23 0.86
C TYR A 155 2.44 -29.70 1.12
N PRO A 156 2.28 -28.80 2.10
CA PRO A 156 0.96 -28.27 2.49
C PRO A 156 0.24 -27.51 1.37
N ASP A 157 0.98 -26.97 0.41
CA ASP A 157 0.44 -26.21 -0.72
C ASP A 157 -0.34 -27.07 -1.72
N ILE A 158 0.03 -28.35 -1.85
CA ILE A 158 -0.68 -29.33 -2.67
C ILE A 158 -1.44 -30.37 -1.83
N GLY A 159 -1.25 -30.38 -0.51
CA GLY A 159 -1.95 -31.26 0.43
C GLY A 159 -1.57 -32.74 0.37
N VAL A 160 -0.46 -33.08 -0.31
CA VAL A 160 -0.02 -34.48 -0.49
C VAL A 160 1.48 -34.62 -0.26
N VAL A 161 1.91 -35.88 -0.05
CA VAL A 161 3.32 -36.26 -0.06
C VAL A 161 3.81 -36.36 -1.50
N TRP A 162 4.89 -35.67 -1.83
CA TRP A 162 5.47 -35.71 -3.18
C TRP A 162 5.95 -37.11 -3.51
N SER A 163 5.41 -37.73 -4.52
CA SER A 163 5.76 -39.07 -4.94
C SER A 163 6.68 -39.05 -6.15
N LYS A 164 7.43 -40.13 -6.35
CA LYS A 164 8.32 -40.26 -7.51
C LYS A 164 7.58 -40.19 -8.85
N GLY A 165 6.32 -40.65 -8.90
CA GLY A 165 5.50 -40.52 -10.10
C GLY A 165 5.11 -39.08 -10.44
N MET A 166 5.12 -38.17 -9.48
CA MET A 166 4.87 -36.74 -9.74
C MET A 166 6.08 -36.05 -10.37
N ASP A 167 7.31 -36.56 -10.18
CA ASP A 167 8.48 -36.07 -10.88
C ASP A 167 8.45 -36.39 -12.37
N GLU A 168 7.81 -37.50 -12.74
CA GLU A 168 7.85 -38.03 -14.11
C GLU A 168 6.64 -37.64 -14.97
N THR A 169 5.47 -37.35 -14.35
CA THR A 169 4.20 -37.28 -15.08
C THR A 169 3.61 -35.89 -15.31
N GLU A 170 3.94 -34.88 -14.51
CA GLU A 170 3.22 -33.60 -14.61
C GLU A 170 3.89 -32.54 -15.51
N PHE A 171 5.13 -32.68 -15.89
CA PHE A 171 5.84 -31.64 -16.64
C PHE A 171 6.63 -32.09 -17.87
N GLY A 172 6.48 -33.36 -18.25
CA GLY A 172 7.13 -33.91 -19.47
C GLY A 172 6.33 -33.73 -20.77
N SER A 173 5.21 -33.00 -20.73
CA SER A 173 4.33 -32.81 -21.89
C SER A 173 3.74 -31.40 -21.94
N LEU A 174 4.60 -30.39 -22.02
CA LEU A 174 4.26 -29.08 -22.52
C LEU A 174 5.13 -28.72 -23.71
#